data_a2ae72931eb6ad6bb3be08dd66f35e0e
#
_entry.id   a2ae72931eb6ad6bb3be08dd66f35e0e
#
_cell.length_a   1.000
_cell.length_b   1.000
_cell.length_c   1.000
_cell.angle_alpha   90.00
_cell.angle_beta   90.00
_cell.angle_gamma   90.00
#
_symmetry.space_group_name_H-M   'P 1'
#
loop_
_entity.id
_entity.type
_entity.pdbx_description
1 polymer ?
#
loop_
_entity_poly.entity_id
_entity_poly.type
_entity_poly.pdbx_seq_one_letter_code
_entity_poly.pdbx_strand_id
1 'polypeptide(L)'
;MNRKKLITEMGRISGEDFRNAEKLPLIVVLDNVRSLHNVGSVFRTSDAFRVQRILLCGITATPPNTEIHKTALGAEDVVEWQYFESTDDAVAMLRQEGCRIFSIEQCNGSIPLQDFKTSAGECYAVILGNEVKGVQQSVVDASDGAIEIPQFGTKHSLNVSVTAGMVIWEFAKKLGWV
;
A
#
# COMPACT_ATOMS: atom_id res chain seq x y z
N MET A 1 -12.54 -30.16 -15.24
CA MET A 1 -11.89 -30.43 -13.92
C MET A 1 -10.88 -29.33 -13.65
N ASN A 2 -10.97 -28.66 -12.48
CA ASN A 2 -10.04 -27.58 -12.13
C ASN A 2 -8.71 -28.16 -11.60
N ARG A 3 -7.62 -27.98 -12.35
CA ARG A 3 -6.26 -28.37 -11.98
C ARG A 3 -5.45 -27.15 -11.50
N LYS A 4 -4.67 -27.30 -10.44
CA LYS A 4 -3.72 -26.27 -10.00
C LYS A 4 -2.67 -26.02 -11.09
N LYS A 5 -2.41 -24.74 -11.38
CA LYS A 5 -1.30 -24.37 -12.27
C LYS A 5 0.06 -24.68 -11.62
N LEU A 6 0.99 -25.14 -12.40
CA LEU A 6 2.39 -25.24 -11.98
C LEU A 6 3.02 -23.84 -11.95
N ILE A 7 4.09 -23.67 -11.17
CA ILE A 7 4.82 -22.40 -11.08
C ILE A 7 5.25 -21.91 -12.46
N THR A 8 5.72 -22.81 -13.31
CA THR A 8 6.12 -22.53 -14.70
C THR A 8 4.98 -22.08 -15.61
N GLU A 9 3.73 -22.38 -15.25
CA GLU A 9 2.53 -22.01 -16.01
C GLU A 9 1.95 -20.64 -15.56
N MET A 10 2.51 -20.03 -14.51
CA MET A 10 1.98 -18.78 -13.92
C MET A 10 2.47 -17.52 -14.65
N GLY A 11 3.45 -17.64 -15.57
CA GLY A 11 3.96 -16.51 -16.35
C GLY A 11 4.58 -15.39 -15.51
N ARG A 12 5.27 -15.74 -14.40
CA ARG A 12 5.94 -14.74 -13.55
C ARG A 12 7.09 -14.10 -14.30
N ILE A 13 7.17 -12.79 -14.24
CA ILE A 13 8.26 -12.02 -14.86
C ILE A 13 9.51 -12.02 -13.99
N SER A 14 10.67 -11.76 -14.58
CA SER A 14 11.92 -11.58 -13.84
C SER A 14 11.93 -10.26 -13.04
N GLY A 15 12.85 -10.14 -12.08
CA GLY A 15 13.00 -8.88 -11.33
C GLY A 15 13.43 -7.70 -12.24
N GLU A 16 14.18 -7.95 -13.31
CA GLU A 16 14.55 -6.95 -14.30
C GLU A 16 13.34 -6.51 -15.11
N ASP A 17 12.57 -7.46 -15.63
CA ASP A 17 11.31 -7.16 -16.34
C ASP A 17 10.31 -6.46 -15.44
N PHE A 18 10.25 -6.82 -14.15
CA PHE A 18 9.39 -6.13 -13.18
C PHE A 18 9.76 -4.65 -13.05
N ARG A 19 11.06 -4.33 -12.94
CA ARG A 19 11.51 -2.92 -12.83
C ARG A 19 11.16 -2.10 -14.06
N ASN A 20 11.21 -2.70 -15.25
CA ASN A 20 10.93 -2.03 -16.53
C ASN A 20 9.45 -2.07 -16.92
N ALA A 21 8.64 -2.92 -16.30
CA ALA A 21 7.22 -3.04 -16.60
C ALA A 21 6.44 -1.80 -16.15
N GLU A 22 5.33 -1.52 -16.83
CA GLU A 22 4.33 -0.56 -16.38
C GLU A 22 3.88 -0.87 -14.95
N LYS A 23 3.68 0.17 -14.15
CA LYS A 23 3.26 0.07 -12.74
C LYS A 23 1.82 0.54 -12.56
N LEU A 24 1.12 -0.12 -11.65
CA LEU A 24 -0.13 0.41 -11.11
C LEU A 24 0.15 1.81 -10.54
N PRO A 25 -0.54 2.88 -10.97
CA PRO A 25 -0.28 4.24 -10.51
C PRO A 25 -0.80 4.46 -9.07
N LEU A 26 -0.32 3.62 -8.17
CA LEU A 26 -0.63 3.60 -6.75
C LEU A 26 0.67 3.56 -5.94
N ILE A 27 0.79 4.46 -4.96
CA ILE A 27 1.87 4.52 -3.99
C ILE A 27 1.30 4.11 -2.64
N VAL A 28 1.98 3.19 -1.95
CA VAL A 28 1.59 2.75 -0.60
C VAL A 28 2.51 3.42 0.41
N VAL A 29 1.94 4.13 1.38
CA VAL A 29 2.69 4.80 2.45
C VAL A 29 2.41 4.07 3.76
N LEU A 30 3.46 3.69 4.48
CA LEU A 30 3.38 3.06 5.79
C LEU A 30 3.77 4.07 6.88
N ASP A 31 2.76 4.61 7.57
CA ASP A 31 2.90 5.61 8.62
C ASP A 31 3.16 4.94 9.97
N ASN A 32 4.43 4.88 10.39
CA ASN A 32 4.83 4.32 11.67
C ASN A 32 4.36 2.87 11.92
N VAL A 33 4.37 2.02 10.88
CA VAL A 33 4.01 0.60 10.99
C VAL A 33 5.11 -0.15 11.75
N ARG A 34 4.71 -0.84 12.84
CA ARG A 34 5.64 -1.46 13.78
C ARG A 34 6.05 -2.88 13.39
N SER A 35 5.12 -3.63 12.84
CA SER A 35 5.32 -5.06 12.56
C SER A 35 6.12 -5.26 11.28
N LEU A 36 7.33 -5.79 11.43
CA LEU A 36 8.21 -6.19 10.33
C LEU A 36 7.53 -7.16 9.36
N HIS A 37 6.74 -8.09 9.88
CA HIS A 37 5.98 -9.05 9.08
C HIS A 37 4.86 -8.37 8.26
N ASN A 38 4.22 -7.33 8.82
CA ASN A 38 3.24 -6.56 8.05
C ASN A 38 3.92 -5.79 6.91
N VAL A 39 5.09 -5.17 7.18
CA VAL A 39 5.89 -4.49 6.15
C VAL A 39 6.23 -5.45 5.01
N GLY A 40 6.78 -6.63 5.33
CA GLY A 40 7.10 -7.64 4.31
C GLY A 40 5.89 -8.13 3.53
N SER A 41 4.74 -8.32 4.21
CA SER A 41 3.49 -8.72 3.54
C SER A 41 2.97 -7.64 2.58
N VAL A 42 3.16 -6.35 2.92
CA VAL A 42 2.82 -5.23 2.02
C VAL A 42 3.73 -5.24 0.80
N PHE A 43 5.04 -5.46 0.95
CA PHE A 43 5.96 -5.62 -0.18
C PHE A 43 5.49 -6.74 -1.13
N ARG A 44 5.16 -7.91 -0.58
CA ARG A 44 4.70 -9.06 -1.37
C ARG A 44 3.40 -8.79 -2.13
N THR A 45 2.46 -8.09 -1.51
CA THR A 45 1.22 -7.70 -2.17
C THR A 45 1.48 -6.64 -3.23
N SER A 46 2.34 -5.68 -2.96
CA SER A 46 2.75 -4.63 -3.89
C SER A 46 3.45 -5.19 -5.13
N ASP A 47 4.29 -6.21 -4.98
CA ASP A 47 4.88 -6.97 -6.09
C ASP A 47 3.79 -7.61 -6.95
N ALA A 48 2.84 -8.30 -6.32
CA ALA A 48 1.78 -9.03 -7.03
C ALA A 48 0.94 -8.13 -7.96
N PHE A 49 0.73 -6.87 -7.60
CA PHE A 49 -0.05 -5.89 -8.36
C PHE A 49 0.80 -4.82 -9.06
N ARG A 50 2.12 -4.96 -9.05
CA ARG A 50 3.06 -3.99 -9.61
C ARG A 50 2.78 -2.56 -9.12
N VAL A 51 2.54 -2.40 -7.81
CA VAL A 51 2.42 -1.08 -7.17
C VAL A 51 3.64 -0.24 -7.51
N GLN A 52 3.45 1.04 -7.77
CA GLN A 52 4.51 1.92 -8.26
C GLN A 52 5.69 1.98 -7.30
N ARG A 53 5.45 2.22 -6.00
CA ARG A 53 6.46 2.20 -4.94
C ARG A 53 5.82 2.17 -3.56
N ILE A 54 6.66 1.94 -2.54
CA ILE A 54 6.30 1.98 -1.12
C ILE A 54 7.10 3.08 -0.43
N LEU A 55 6.45 3.92 0.38
CA LEU A 55 7.11 4.88 1.26
C LEU A 55 7.05 4.38 2.69
N LEU A 56 8.20 4.26 3.32
CA LEU A 56 8.37 3.76 4.70
C LEU A 56 8.69 4.96 5.60
N CYS A 57 7.79 5.29 6.53
CA CYS A 57 7.87 6.53 7.29
C CYS A 57 8.03 6.30 8.80
N GLY A 58 8.81 7.15 9.43
CA GLY A 58 9.02 7.17 10.88
C GLY A 58 9.67 5.90 11.39
N ILE A 59 9.00 5.21 12.34
CA ILE A 59 9.52 3.97 12.93
C ILE A 59 9.34 2.73 12.05
N THR A 60 8.76 2.87 10.87
CA THR A 60 8.61 1.76 9.92
C THR A 60 10.00 1.27 9.50
N ALA A 61 10.26 -0.01 9.75
CA ALA A 61 11.55 -0.60 9.41
C ALA A 61 11.74 -0.73 7.89
N THR A 62 13.00 -0.68 7.47
CA THR A 62 13.41 -0.72 6.07
C THR A 62 14.16 -2.01 5.73
N PRO A 63 14.10 -2.48 4.47
CA PRO A 63 15.07 -3.46 3.96
C PRO A 63 16.53 -2.90 3.99
N PRO A 64 17.57 -3.77 4.09
CA PRO A 64 17.46 -5.21 4.29
C PRO A 64 17.16 -5.57 5.75
N ASN A 65 16.20 -6.46 5.95
CA ASN A 65 15.83 -6.94 7.28
C ASN A 65 15.30 -8.39 7.17
N THR A 66 15.83 -9.29 7.99
CA THR A 66 15.49 -10.73 7.92
C THR A 66 14.03 -11.02 8.25
N GLU A 67 13.40 -10.25 9.15
CA GLU A 67 11.99 -10.44 9.51
C GLU A 67 11.06 -9.90 8.41
N ILE A 68 11.44 -8.82 7.72
CA ILE A 68 10.74 -8.35 6.52
C ILE A 68 10.84 -9.41 5.44
N HIS A 69 12.04 -9.94 5.19
CA HIS A 69 12.29 -10.96 4.15
C HIS A 69 11.43 -12.21 4.32
N LYS A 70 11.17 -12.66 5.55
CA LYS A 70 10.35 -13.86 5.83
C LYS A 70 8.95 -13.80 5.20
N THR A 71 8.37 -12.61 5.06
CA THR A 71 7.03 -12.43 4.49
C THR A 71 7.04 -11.78 3.11
N ALA A 72 8.04 -10.97 2.81
CA ALA A 72 8.23 -10.34 1.50
C ALA A 72 8.73 -11.35 0.43
N LEU A 73 9.55 -12.33 0.82
CA LEU A 73 10.07 -13.40 -0.05
C LEU A 73 10.80 -12.87 -1.30
N GLY A 74 11.58 -11.79 -1.15
CA GLY A 74 12.33 -11.16 -2.24
C GLY A 74 11.58 -10.02 -2.95
N ALA A 75 10.32 -9.75 -2.62
CA ALA A 75 9.58 -8.63 -3.19
C ALA A 75 10.21 -7.28 -2.84
N GLU A 76 10.89 -7.18 -1.68
CA GLU A 76 11.62 -6.00 -1.22
C GLU A 76 12.83 -5.65 -2.09
N ASP A 77 13.30 -6.58 -2.92
CA ASP A 77 14.43 -6.38 -3.84
C ASP A 77 14.00 -5.83 -5.20
N VAL A 78 12.70 -5.91 -5.52
CA VAL A 78 12.16 -5.54 -6.84
C VAL A 78 11.16 -4.40 -6.78
N VAL A 79 10.35 -4.29 -5.73
CA VAL A 79 9.43 -3.17 -5.52
C VAL A 79 10.23 -1.97 -5.06
N GLU A 80 10.09 -0.83 -5.77
CA GLU A 80 10.73 0.42 -5.39
C GLU A 80 10.23 0.90 -4.03
N TRP A 81 11.14 1.37 -3.19
CA TRP A 81 10.79 1.95 -1.91
C TRP A 81 11.72 3.10 -1.51
N GLN A 82 11.22 3.97 -0.64
CA GLN A 82 11.97 5.09 -0.08
C GLN A 82 11.60 5.28 1.38
N TYR A 83 12.59 5.69 2.20
CA TYR A 83 12.38 6.03 3.61
C TYR A 83 12.24 7.53 3.82
N PHE A 84 11.37 7.92 4.75
CA PHE A 84 11.19 9.28 5.25
C PHE A 84 11.21 9.30 6.77
N GLU A 85 11.87 10.29 7.36
CA GLU A 85 11.87 10.45 8.82
C GLU A 85 10.49 10.76 9.38
N SER A 86 9.66 11.47 8.60
CA SER A 86 8.27 11.75 8.93
C SER A 86 7.33 11.44 7.76
N THR A 87 6.08 11.11 8.07
CA THR A 87 5.04 10.92 7.06
C THR A 87 4.62 12.26 6.45
N ASP A 88 4.74 13.36 7.19
CA ASP A 88 4.45 14.71 6.69
C ASP A 88 5.41 15.09 5.53
N ASP A 89 6.70 14.71 5.61
CA ASP A 89 7.66 14.93 4.52
C ASP A 89 7.31 14.10 3.28
N ALA A 90 6.89 12.86 3.46
CA ALA A 90 6.41 12.01 2.37
C ALA A 90 5.17 12.61 1.69
N VAL A 91 4.22 13.12 2.47
CA VAL A 91 3.02 13.80 1.98
C VAL A 91 3.39 15.06 1.18
N ALA A 92 4.33 15.87 1.70
CA ALA A 92 4.80 17.07 1.01
C ALA A 92 5.42 16.75 -0.36
N MET A 93 6.24 15.69 -0.44
CA MET A 93 6.81 15.21 -1.70
C MET A 93 5.72 14.73 -2.66
N LEU A 94 4.79 13.89 -2.19
CA LEU A 94 3.69 13.36 -3.02
C LEU A 94 2.82 14.47 -3.62
N ARG A 95 2.58 15.55 -2.86
CA ARG A 95 1.86 16.73 -3.37
C ARG A 95 2.62 17.44 -4.47
N GLN A 96 3.95 17.57 -4.35
CA GLN A 96 4.78 18.16 -5.41
C GLN A 96 4.77 17.31 -6.69
N GLU A 97 4.63 16.00 -6.56
CA GLU A 97 4.48 15.08 -7.69
C GLU A 97 3.05 15.06 -8.27
N GLY A 98 2.11 15.76 -7.67
CA GLY A 98 0.72 15.83 -8.14
C GLY A 98 -0.12 14.60 -7.81
N CYS A 99 0.30 13.75 -6.86
CA CYS A 99 -0.48 12.58 -6.45
C CYS A 99 -1.70 12.99 -5.60
N ARG A 100 -2.80 12.26 -5.78
CA ARG A 100 -3.97 12.31 -4.90
C ARG A 100 -3.71 11.46 -3.67
N ILE A 101 -3.80 12.02 -2.48
CA ILE A 101 -3.37 11.42 -1.21
C ILE A 101 -4.58 11.10 -0.34
N PHE A 102 -4.73 9.84 0.07
CA PHE A 102 -5.84 9.39 0.91
C PHE A 102 -5.34 8.59 2.11
N SER A 103 -5.78 8.99 3.30
CA SER A 103 -5.57 8.20 4.52
C SER A 103 -6.57 7.04 4.57
N ILE A 104 -6.08 5.83 4.86
CA ILE A 104 -6.93 4.66 5.09
C ILE A 104 -7.26 4.62 6.58
N GLU A 105 -8.37 5.28 6.94
CA GLU A 105 -8.74 5.51 8.34
C GLU A 105 -10.24 5.72 8.51
N GLN A 106 -10.76 5.39 9.69
CA GLN A 106 -12.15 5.64 10.08
C GLN A 106 -12.28 7.07 10.61
N CYS A 107 -12.71 7.98 9.75
CA CYS A 107 -12.86 9.40 10.07
C CYS A 107 -14.29 9.89 9.82
N ASN A 108 -14.67 10.99 10.47
CA ASN A 108 -15.90 11.70 10.09
C ASN A 108 -15.77 12.20 8.64
N GLY A 109 -16.67 11.76 7.78
CA GLY A 109 -16.67 12.13 6.36
C GLY A 109 -15.76 11.27 5.48
N SER A 110 -15.22 10.14 5.99
CA SER A 110 -14.52 9.16 5.16
C SER A 110 -15.44 8.57 4.09
N ILE A 111 -14.84 8.17 2.98
CA ILE A 111 -15.53 7.52 1.86
C ILE A 111 -15.37 6.01 2.00
N PRO A 112 -16.46 5.22 1.99
CA PRO A 112 -16.34 3.77 1.95
C PRO A 112 -15.54 3.32 0.71
N LEU A 113 -14.60 2.38 0.90
CA LEU A 113 -13.67 1.94 -0.15
C LEU A 113 -14.38 1.49 -1.44
N GLN A 114 -15.52 0.83 -1.32
CA GLN A 114 -16.31 0.39 -2.47
C GLN A 114 -16.92 1.55 -3.27
N ASP A 115 -17.18 2.70 -2.62
CA ASP A 115 -17.80 3.89 -3.23
C ASP A 115 -16.77 4.90 -3.74
N PHE A 116 -15.49 4.74 -3.36
CA PHE A 116 -14.41 5.59 -3.83
C PHE A 116 -14.25 5.49 -5.35
N LYS A 117 -14.06 6.62 -6.02
CA LYS A 117 -13.90 6.69 -7.47
C LYS A 117 -12.49 7.14 -7.83
N THR A 118 -11.91 6.47 -8.81
CA THR A 118 -10.63 6.85 -9.41
C THR A 118 -10.84 7.53 -10.76
N SER A 119 -9.86 8.32 -11.18
CA SER A 119 -9.80 8.95 -12.50
C SER A 119 -8.61 8.39 -13.28
N ALA A 120 -8.78 8.18 -14.57
CA ALA A 120 -7.71 7.71 -15.42
C ALA A 120 -6.58 8.77 -15.52
N GLY A 121 -5.33 8.31 -15.50
CA GLY A 121 -4.15 9.16 -15.59
C GLY A 121 -3.74 9.87 -14.31
N GLU A 122 -4.47 9.70 -13.21
CA GLU A 122 -4.07 10.21 -11.90
C GLU A 122 -3.18 9.21 -11.15
N CYS A 123 -2.22 9.74 -10.38
CA CYS A 123 -1.43 9.01 -9.40
C CYS A 123 -2.14 9.08 -8.05
N TYR A 124 -2.21 7.94 -7.36
CA TYR A 124 -2.82 7.85 -6.03
C TYR A 124 -1.77 7.42 -4.99
N ALA A 125 -1.87 8.00 -3.81
CA ALA A 125 -1.13 7.55 -2.63
C ALA A 125 -2.14 7.18 -1.54
N VAL A 126 -1.95 6.01 -0.93
CA VAL A 126 -2.77 5.51 0.18
C VAL A 126 -1.89 5.33 1.41
N ILE A 127 -2.29 5.94 2.52
CA ILE A 127 -1.52 5.94 3.77
C ILE A 127 -2.17 4.98 4.75
N LEU A 128 -1.38 3.99 5.18
CA LEU A 128 -1.78 2.99 6.18
C LEU A 128 -1.04 3.29 7.48
N GLY A 129 -1.77 3.40 8.57
CA GLY A 129 -1.24 3.84 9.84
C GLY A 129 -0.73 2.73 10.75
N ASN A 130 -0.20 3.18 11.87
CA ASN A 130 0.25 2.36 12.99
C ASN A 130 -0.85 1.42 13.51
N GLU A 131 -0.48 0.20 13.90
CA GLU A 131 -1.42 -0.84 14.33
C GLU A 131 -2.24 -0.50 15.58
N VAL A 132 -1.78 0.48 16.36
CA VAL A 132 -2.43 0.90 17.61
C VAL A 132 -3.06 2.29 17.48
N LYS A 133 -2.34 3.22 16.86
CA LYS A 133 -2.70 4.64 16.82
C LYS A 133 -3.41 5.05 15.52
N GLY A 134 -3.39 4.19 14.49
CA GLY A 134 -3.86 4.56 13.16
C GLY A 134 -2.93 5.54 12.45
N VAL A 135 -3.45 6.24 11.46
CA VAL A 135 -2.76 7.33 10.75
C VAL A 135 -2.67 8.55 11.66
N GLN A 136 -1.51 9.22 11.69
CA GLN A 136 -1.33 10.44 12.48
C GLN A 136 -2.33 11.52 12.05
N GLN A 137 -2.89 12.28 13.01
CA GLN A 137 -3.91 13.28 12.72
C GLN A 137 -3.41 14.37 11.75
N SER A 138 -2.16 14.83 11.89
CA SER A 138 -1.55 15.80 10.96
C SER A 138 -1.55 15.28 9.51
N VAL A 139 -1.31 13.98 9.33
CA VAL A 139 -1.30 13.32 8.04
C VAL A 139 -2.72 13.17 7.48
N VAL A 140 -3.70 12.83 8.32
CA VAL A 140 -5.13 12.81 7.94
C VAL A 140 -5.58 14.19 7.47
N ASP A 141 -5.23 15.23 8.23
CA ASP A 141 -5.59 16.63 7.93
C ASP A 141 -4.90 17.13 6.64
N ALA A 142 -3.71 16.61 6.35
CA ALA A 142 -2.96 16.93 5.14
C ALA A 142 -3.38 16.11 3.92
N SER A 143 -4.17 15.06 4.07
CA SER A 143 -4.67 14.22 2.96
C SER A 143 -5.80 14.90 2.19
N ASP A 144 -6.04 14.47 0.95
CA ASP A 144 -7.19 14.93 0.15
C ASP A 144 -8.52 14.34 0.64
N GLY A 145 -8.46 13.37 1.55
CA GLY A 145 -9.58 12.73 2.21
C GLY A 145 -9.19 11.45 2.90
N ALA A 146 -10.17 10.81 3.52
CA ALA A 146 -10.02 9.50 4.14
C ALA A 146 -10.90 8.47 3.43
N ILE A 147 -10.39 7.25 3.33
CA ILE A 147 -11.11 6.09 2.81
C ILE A 147 -11.20 5.06 3.93
N GLU A 148 -12.40 4.54 4.17
CA GLU A 148 -12.60 3.50 5.18
C GLU A 148 -13.04 2.17 4.56
N ILE A 149 -12.69 1.08 5.22
CA ILE A 149 -13.26 -0.25 4.96
C ILE A 149 -14.35 -0.47 6.01
N PRO A 150 -15.64 -0.56 5.61
CA PRO A 150 -16.73 -0.81 6.55
C PRO A 150 -16.50 -2.10 7.33
N GLN A 151 -16.66 -2.06 8.65
CA GLN A 151 -16.45 -3.19 9.56
C GLN A 151 -17.70 -3.43 10.40
N PHE A 152 -18.07 -4.70 10.56
CA PHE A 152 -19.29 -5.12 11.24
C PHE A 152 -19.02 -6.06 12.42
N GLY A 153 -17.76 -6.23 12.79
CA GLY A 153 -17.30 -7.11 13.85
C GLY A 153 -17.16 -6.43 15.20
N THR A 154 -16.50 -7.09 16.12
CA THR A 154 -16.26 -6.63 17.50
C THR A 154 -14.93 -5.88 17.66
N LYS A 155 -14.06 -5.91 16.67
CA LYS A 155 -12.74 -5.26 16.70
C LYS A 155 -12.82 -3.89 16.02
N HIS A 156 -11.97 -2.97 16.50
CA HIS A 156 -11.97 -1.58 16.01
C HIS A 156 -11.13 -1.39 14.75
N SER A 157 -10.29 -2.35 14.37
CA SER A 157 -9.41 -2.25 13.20
C SER A 157 -9.11 -3.61 12.59
N LEU A 158 -8.74 -3.59 11.31
CA LEU A 158 -8.17 -4.72 10.59
C LEU A 158 -6.64 -4.73 10.74
N ASN A 159 -6.02 -5.87 10.50
CA ASN A 159 -4.56 -5.94 10.36
C ASN A 159 -4.11 -5.08 9.16
N VAL A 160 -3.05 -4.28 9.34
CA VAL A 160 -2.58 -3.31 8.35
C VAL A 160 -2.21 -3.95 7.00
N SER A 161 -1.59 -5.13 7.00
CA SER A 161 -1.23 -5.81 5.75
C SER A 161 -2.45 -6.41 5.02
N VAL A 162 -3.47 -6.82 5.77
CA VAL A 162 -4.77 -7.24 5.21
C VAL A 162 -5.48 -6.03 4.61
N THR A 163 -5.52 -4.91 5.32
CA THR A 163 -6.05 -3.64 4.84
C THR A 163 -5.36 -3.21 3.53
N ALA A 164 -4.02 -3.26 3.51
CA ALA A 164 -3.24 -2.96 2.31
C ALA A 164 -3.66 -3.83 1.12
N GLY A 165 -3.83 -5.14 1.35
CA GLY A 165 -4.29 -6.07 0.31
C GLY A 165 -5.66 -5.72 -0.26
N MET A 166 -6.63 -5.39 0.60
CA MET A 166 -7.97 -4.97 0.17
C MET A 166 -7.93 -3.66 -0.63
N VAL A 167 -7.17 -2.67 -0.16
CA VAL A 167 -7.05 -1.37 -0.80
C VAL A 167 -6.35 -1.50 -2.15
N ILE A 168 -5.20 -2.18 -2.22
CA ILE A 168 -4.45 -2.39 -3.47
C ILE A 168 -5.32 -3.11 -4.50
N TRP A 169 -6.03 -4.16 -4.10
CA TRP A 169 -6.95 -4.89 -4.99
C TRP A 169 -8.06 -3.99 -5.53
N GLU A 170 -8.70 -3.20 -4.66
CA GLU A 170 -9.80 -2.35 -5.09
C GLU A 170 -9.32 -1.21 -6.02
N PHE A 171 -8.15 -0.61 -5.74
CA PHE A 171 -7.54 0.37 -6.64
C PHE A 171 -7.16 -0.26 -7.99
N ALA A 172 -6.59 -1.47 -8.00
CA ALA A 172 -6.26 -2.18 -9.22
C ALA A 172 -7.51 -2.40 -10.10
N LYS A 173 -8.64 -2.78 -9.51
CA LYS A 173 -9.93 -2.91 -10.21
C LYS A 173 -10.41 -1.56 -10.76
N LYS A 174 -10.44 -0.53 -9.93
CA LYS A 174 -10.98 0.79 -10.29
C LYS A 174 -10.14 1.51 -11.35
N LEU A 175 -8.85 1.23 -11.39
CA LEU A 175 -7.92 1.75 -12.40
C LEU A 175 -7.86 0.88 -13.67
N GLY A 176 -8.65 -0.18 -13.75
CA GLY A 176 -8.69 -1.06 -14.94
C GLY A 176 -7.44 -1.92 -15.11
N TRP A 177 -6.72 -2.19 -14.03
CA TRP A 177 -5.51 -3.01 -14.03
C TRP A 177 -5.81 -4.52 -14.03
N VAL A 178 -6.95 -4.92 -13.47
CA VAL A 178 -7.46 -6.29 -13.39
C VAL A 178 -8.93 -6.35 -13.75
#